data_df714c03084d8613c00f62b7cea4efb1
#
_entry.id   df714c03084d8613c00f62b7cea4efb1
#
_cell.length_a   1.000
_cell.length_b   1.000
_cell.length_c   1.000
_cell.angle_alpha   90.00
_cell.angle_beta   90.00
_cell.angle_gamma   90.00
#
_symmetry.space_group_name_H-M   'P 1'
#
loop_
_entity.id
_entity.type
_entity.pdbx_description
1 polymer ?
#
loop_
_entity_poly.entity_id
_entity_poly.type
_entity_poly.pdbx_seq_one_letter_code
_entity_poly.pdbx_strand_id
1 'polypeptide(L)'
;MVRRGETWERRALENFIQEKYQQVHQATISTFSSTLFAGYDGAEMQVVIGMEHLHQTNAFLEQYLDEPIENILGKLSQTEISRNKIVEIGNLAAVDINQAKLIVAFLVFHLSQQCIEWAVCTGTTAVRYVLQQMGLRFHVLKKADPQVLGEAQRLWGSYYQQKPYVLAIDVAEALQVARQLYQFSH
;
A
#
# COMPACT_ATOMS: atom_id res chain seq x y z
N MET A 1 4.15 15.98 -9.59
CA MET A 1 3.87 14.98 -10.66
C MET A 1 4.09 13.59 -10.11
N VAL A 2 3.14 12.64 -10.31
CA VAL A 2 3.27 11.24 -9.89
C VAL A 2 3.49 10.37 -11.12
N ARG A 3 4.45 9.41 -11.05
CA ARG A 3 4.76 8.47 -12.13
C ARG A 3 5.35 7.17 -11.60
N ARG A 4 5.37 6.14 -12.45
CA ARG A 4 6.14 4.93 -12.19
C ARG A 4 7.63 5.27 -12.19
N GLY A 5 8.37 4.73 -11.21
CA GLY A 5 9.82 4.89 -11.14
C GLY A 5 10.53 4.12 -12.27
N GLU A 6 11.51 4.75 -12.85
CA GLU A 6 12.36 4.13 -13.87
C GLU A 6 13.41 3.23 -13.25
N THR A 7 13.93 2.27 -14.02
CA THR A 7 14.93 1.31 -13.53
C THR A 7 16.19 2.00 -12.96
N TRP A 8 16.63 3.09 -13.59
CA TRP A 8 17.80 3.87 -13.13
C TRP A 8 17.53 4.67 -11.84
N GLU A 9 16.28 4.97 -11.51
CA GLU A 9 15.88 5.65 -10.27
C GLU A 9 15.70 4.68 -9.10
N ARG A 10 15.61 3.39 -9.37
CA ARG A 10 15.24 2.36 -8.39
C ARG A 10 15.94 2.53 -7.05
N ARG A 11 17.25 2.72 -7.09
CA ARG A 11 18.06 2.89 -5.86
C ARG A 11 17.71 4.16 -5.09
N ALA A 12 17.40 5.25 -5.79
CA ALA A 12 16.98 6.50 -5.13
C ALA A 12 15.61 6.36 -4.45
N LEU A 13 14.68 5.63 -5.09
CA LEU A 13 13.37 5.34 -4.51
C LEU A 13 13.48 4.46 -3.26
N GLU A 14 14.29 3.41 -3.32
CA GLU A 14 14.55 2.53 -2.17
C GLU A 14 15.22 3.28 -1.01
N ASN A 15 16.20 4.13 -1.29
CA ASN A 15 16.84 4.96 -0.28
C ASN A 15 15.83 5.90 0.39
N PHE A 16 14.95 6.55 -0.38
CA PHE A 16 13.91 7.42 0.17
C PHE A 16 12.97 6.65 1.13
N ILE A 17 12.56 5.43 0.74
CA ILE A 17 11.74 4.58 1.59
C ILE A 17 12.50 4.21 2.87
N GLN A 18 13.76 3.77 2.75
CA GLN A 18 14.60 3.40 3.91
C GLN A 18 14.77 4.56 4.88
N GLU A 19 15.10 5.76 4.39
CA GLU A 19 15.26 6.96 5.20
C GLU A 19 13.99 7.31 5.95
N LYS A 20 12.82 7.27 5.29
CA LYS A 20 11.53 7.54 5.92
C LYS A 20 11.16 6.51 6.98
N TYR A 21 11.36 5.22 6.70
CA TYR A 21 11.10 4.16 7.68
C TYR A 21 12.07 4.23 8.86
N GLN A 22 13.33 4.58 8.61
CA GLN A 22 14.31 4.81 9.68
C GLN A 22 13.93 6.01 10.54
N GLN A 23 13.53 7.13 9.94
CA GLN A 23 13.15 8.35 10.66
C GLN A 23 11.89 8.13 11.51
N VAL A 24 10.87 7.48 10.96
CA VAL A 24 9.55 7.36 11.62
C VAL A 24 9.48 6.16 12.57
N HIS A 25 10.09 5.03 12.18
CA HIS A 25 9.93 3.76 12.88
C HIS A 25 11.23 3.20 13.44
N GLN A 26 12.38 3.81 13.16
CA GLN A 26 13.69 3.23 13.43
C GLN A 26 13.85 1.84 12.80
N ALA A 27 13.17 1.63 11.67
CA ALA A 27 13.14 0.39 10.95
C ALA A 27 14.24 0.33 9.89
N THR A 28 14.83 -0.85 9.73
CA THR A 28 15.83 -1.14 8.69
C THR A 28 15.20 -2.11 7.71
N ILE A 29 14.54 -1.59 6.68
CA ILE A 29 13.91 -2.43 5.66
C ILE A 29 14.84 -2.66 4.49
N SER A 30 14.80 -3.87 3.93
CA SER A 30 15.61 -4.30 2.79
C SER A 30 14.79 -4.95 1.68
N THR A 31 13.49 -5.09 1.88
CA THR A 31 12.57 -5.69 0.91
C THR A 31 11.64 -4.61 0.36
N PHE A 32 11.56 -4.55 -0.97
CA PHE A 32 10.78 -3.56 -1.69
C PHE A 32 9.92 -4.24 -2.75
N SER A 33 8.74 -3.69 -2.99
CA SER A 33 7.85 -4.14 -4.06
C SER A 33 8.53 -4.04 -5.42
N SER A 34 8.19 -4.93 -6.35
CA SER A 34 8.77 -4.96 -7.69
C SER A 34 8.51 -3.68 -8.49
N THR A 35 7.34 -3.07 -8.29
CA THR A 35 6.99 -1.79 -8.90
C THR A 35 6.94 -0.70 -7.83
N LEU A 36 7.64 0.41 -8.08
CA LEU A 36 7.59 1.62 -7.25
C LEU A 36 7.04 2.78 -8.07
N PHE A 37 6.18 3.58 -7.44
CA PHE A 37 5.69 4.85 -7.95
C PHE A 37 6.22 5.98 -7.08
N ALA A 38 6.53 7.12 -7.68
CA ALA A 38 7.03 8.28 -6.97
C ALA A 38 6.28 9.54 -7.36
N GLY A 39 6.10 10.42 -6.37
CA GLY A 39 5.59 11.77 -6.56
C GLY A 39 6.68 12.80 -6.31
N TYR A 40 6.72 13.82 -7.15
CA TYR A 40 7.71 14.88 -7.13
C TYR A 40 7.07 16.25 -7.06
N ASP A 41 7.72 17.17 -6.35
CA ASP A 41 7.51 18.60 -6.45
C ASP A 41 8.79 19.23 -7.04
N GLY A 42 8.70 19.70 -8.27
CA GLY A 42 9.88 20.04 -9.06
C GLY A 42 10.80 18.82 -9.22
N ALA A 43 12.03 18.93 -8.73
CA ALA A 43 13.02 17.84 -8.72
C ALA A 43 13.04 17.04 -7.41
N GLU A 44 12.32 17.50 -6.39
CA GLU A 44 12.33 16.88 -5.06
C GLU A 44 11.31 15.75 -4.95
N MET A 45 11.76 14.56 -4.53
CA MET A 45 10.92 13.41 -4.25
C MET A 45 10.12 13.65 -2.97
N GLN A 46 8.80 13.57 -3.05
CA GLN A 46 7.87 13.85 -1.95
C GLN A 46 7.23 12.58 -1.38
N VAL A 47 7.06 11.57 -2.21
CA VAL A 47 6.39 10.33 -1.81
C VAL A 47 6.81 9.18 -2.71
N VAL A 48 6.91 7.99 -2.12
CA VAL A 48 7.08 6.72 -2.83
C VAL A 48 6.07 5.71 -2.29
N ILE A 49 5.54 4.86 -3.16
CA ILE A 49 4.68 3.73 -2.81
C ILE A 49 5.03 2.53 -3.67
N GLY A 50 4.96 1.35 -3.09
CA GLY A 50 5.22 0.08 -3.76
C GLY A 50 3.95 -0.68 -4.11
N MET A 51 4.01 -1.45 -5.18
CA MET A 51 2.96 -2.34 -5.64
C MET A 51 3.55 -3.67 -6.10
N GLU A 52 2.90 -4.76 -5.70
CA GLU A 52 3.24 -6.13 -6.09
C GLU A 52 2.02 -6.83 -6.66
N HIS A 53 2.14 -7.41 -7.85
CA HIS A 53 1.09 -8.25 -8.45
C HIS A 53 1.13 -9.65 -7.88
N LEU A 54 0.03 -10.12 -7.28
CA LEU A 54 0.04 -11.39 -6.55
C LEU A 54 -0.02 -12.65 -7.44
N HIS A 55 -0.28 -12.50 -8.73
CA HIS A 55 -0.19 -13.64 -9.66
C HIS A 55 1.26 -14.13 -9.87
N GLN A 56 2.26 -13.31 -9.53
CA GLN A 56 3.68 -13.61 -9.73
C GLN A 56 4.38 -14.03 -8.43
N THR A 57 3.83 -13.69 -7.28
CA THR A 57 4.48 -13.91 -5.98
C THR A 57 3.44 -14.04 -4.87
N ASN A 58 3.85 -14.59 -3.73
CA ASN A 58 3.06 -14.54 -2.51
C ASN A 58 3.11 -13.13 -1.92
N ALA A 59 1.96 -12.68 -1.38
CA ALA A 59 1.90 -11.42 -0.67
C ALA A 59 2.70 -11.49 0.63
N PHE A 60 3.46 -10.44 0.95
CA PHE A 60 4.12 -10.33 2.25
C PHE A 60 3.12 -10.42 3.41
N LEU A 61 1.93 -9.83 3.24
CA LEU A 61 0.88 -9.82 4.26
C LEU A 61 0.24 -11.20 4.51
N GLU A 62 0.38 -12.17 3.61
CA GLU A 62 -0.20 -13.50 3.79
C GLU A 62 0.38 -14.26 4.98
N GLN A 63 1.60 -13.93 5.43
CA GLN A 63 2.16 -14.49 6.65
C GLN A 63 1.36 -14.16 7.92
N TYR A 64 0.51 -13.11 7.89
CA TYR A 64 -0.39 -12.77 8.99
C TYR A 64 -1.74 -13.47 8.89
N LEU A 65 -2.06 -14.08 7.73
CA LEU A 65 -3.36 -14.66 7.44
C LEU A 65 -3.36 -16.18 7.74
N ASP A 66 -4.55 -16.74 7.88
CA ASP A 66 -4.74 -18.18 8.13
C ASP A 66 -5.02 -18.95 6.82
N GLU A 67 -5.28 -18.22 5.75
CA GLU A 67 -5.58 -18.77 4.43
C GLU A 67 -5.16 -17.78 3.33
N PRO A 68 -5.02 -18.23 2.06
CA PRO A 68 -4.70 -17.36 0.94
C PRO A 68 -5.64 -16.17 0.82
N ILE A 69 -5.11 -15.02 0.44
CA ILE A 69 -5.86 -13.76 0.40
C ILE A 69 -7.06 -13.82 -0.55
N GLU A 70 -6.94 -14.50 -1.69
CA GLU A 70 -8.04 -14.68 -2.66
C GLU A 70 -9.24 -15.41 -2.05
N ASN A 71 -9.02 -16.35 -1.13
CA ASN A 71 -10.08 -17.07 -0.43
C ASN A 71 -10.84 -16.15 0.54
N ILE A 72 -10.09 -15.32 1.28
CA ILE A 72 -10.68 -14.34 2.21
C ILE A 72 -11.52 -13.32 1.43
N LEU A 73 -10.97 -12.79 0.33
CA LEU A 73 -11.66 -11.82 -0.52
C LEU A 73 -12.88 -12.44 -1.20
N GLY A 74 -12.79 -13.70 -1.64
CA GLY A 74 -13.91 -14.43 -2.21
C GLY A 74 -15.07 -14.60 -1.24
N LYS A 75 -14.78 -14.90 0.04
CA LYS A 75 -15.82 -14.96 1.09
C LYS A 75 -16.42 -13.58 1.36
N LEU A 76 -15.59 -12.52 1.35
CA LEU A 76 -16.02 -11.14 1.60
C LEU A 76 -16.95 -10.62 0.50
N SER A 77 -16.60 -10.88 -0.78
CA SER A 77 -17.35 -10.41 -1.96
C SER A 77 -18.45 -11.37 -2.42
N GLN A 78 -18.50 -12.58 -1.85
CA GLN A 78 -19.39 -13.69 -2.26
C GLN A 78 -19.20 -14.08 -3.74
N THR A 79 -18.00 -13.90 -4.28
CA THR A 79 -17.62 -14.26 -5.65
C THR A 79 -16.21 -14.85 -5.64
N GLU A 80 -15.90 -15.67 -6.65
CA GLU A 80 -14.55 -16.18 -6.83
C GLU A 80 -13.63 -15.03 -7.27
N ILE A 81 -12.55 -14.81 -6.53
CA ILE A 81 -11.54 -13.77 -6.83
C ILE A 81 -10.29 -14.45 -7.37
N SER A 82 -9.92 -14.08 -8.59
CA SER A 82 -8.68 -14.56 -9.18
C SER A 82 -7.47 -13.75 -8.68
N ARG A 83 -6.38 -14.44 -8.34
CA ARG A 83 -5.17 -13.84 -7.77
C ARG A 83 -4.52 -12.78 -8.68
N ASN A 84 -4.71 -12.85 -10.00
CA ASN A 84 -4.26 -11.84 -10.96
C ASN A 84 -5.05 -10.51 -10.89
N LYS A 85 -6.12 -10.47 -10.12
CA LYS A 85 -6.95 -9.29 -9.85
C LYS A 85 -6.62 -8.62 -8.53
N ILE A 86 -5.57 -9.08 -7.85
CA ILE A 86 -5.17 -8.60 -6.54
C ILE A 86 -3.75 -8.04 -6.62
N VAL A 87 -3.54 -6.91 -5.98
CA VAL A 87 -2.21 -6.33 -5.75
C VAL A 87 -1.97 -6.09 -4.27
N GLU A 88 -0.75 -6.31 -3.81
CA GLU A 88 -0.31 -5.83 -2.50
C GLU A 88 0.31 -4.45 -2.63
N ILE A 89 -0.15 -3.52 -1.80
CA ILE A 89 0.40 -2.16 -1.69
C ILE A 89 1.28 -2.10 -0.43
N GLY A 90 2.50 -1.65 -0.62
CA GLY A 90 3.48 -1.54 0.46
C GLY A 90 4.41 -0.35 0.30
N ASN A 91 5.43 -0.28 1.14
CA ASN A 91 6.51 0.71 1.05
C ASN A 91 6.04 2.18 0.96
N LEU A 92 4.86 2.52 1.51
CA LEU A 92 4.39 3.91 1.51
C LEU A 92 5.31 4.76 2.40
N ALA A 93 5.98 5.72 1.78
CA ALA A 93 6.86 6.68 2.41
C ALA A 93 6.54 8.07 1.85
N ALA A 94 6.14 9.02 2.68
CA ALA A 94 5.72 10.34 2.27
C ALA A 94 6.31 11.42 3.19
N VAL A 95 6.52 12.63 2.68
CA VAL A 95 6.96 13.76 3.49
C VAL A 95 5.83 14.28 4.37
N ASP A 96 4.59 14.20 3.89
CA ASP A 96 3.39 14.59 4.62
C ASP A 96 2.13 13.83 4.15
N ILE A 97 1.02 14.10 4.81
CA ILE A 97 -0.28 13.44 4.53
C ILE A 97 -0.86 13.81 3.16
N ASN A 98 -0.61 15.01 2.64
CA ASN A 98 -1.17 15.44 1.36
C ASN A 98 -0.49 14.69 0.21
N GLN A 99 0.83 14.47 0.32
CA GLN A 99 1.57 13.64 -0.63
C GLN A 99 1.13 12.19 -0.57
N ALA A 100 0.88 11.65 0.63
CA ALA A 100 0.33 10.31 0.78
C ALA A 100 -1.07 10.19 0.13
N LYS A 101 -1.97 11.17 0.32
CA LYS A 101 -3.29 11.20 -0.34
C LYS A 101 -3.15 11.27 -1.87
N LEU A 102 -2.24 12.09 -2.38
CA LEU A 102 -2.03 12.26 -3.82
C LEU A 102 -1.62 10.94 -4.48
N ILE A 103 -0.65 10.22 -3.91
CA ILE A 103 -0.17 8.98 -4.51
C ILE A 103 -1.18 7.85 -4.37
N VAL A 104 -1.97 7.80 -3.27
CA VAL A 104 -3.07 6.84 -3.12
C VAL A 104 -4.15 7.09 -4.17
N ALA A 105 -4.54 8.35 -4.39
CA ALA A 105 -5.50 8.69 -5.44
C ALA A 105 -5.00 8.28 -6.83
N PHE A 106 -3.74 8.57 -7.15
CA PHE A 106 -3.11 8.10 -8.38
C PHE A 106 -3.19 6.59 -8.53
N LEU A 107 -2.87 5.82 -7.47
CA LEU A 107 -2.93 4.36 -7.52
C LEU A 107 -4.35 3.85 -7.78
N VAL A 108 -5.36 4.42 -7.15
CA VAL A 108 -6.76 4.01 -7.39
C VAL A 108 -7.11 4.11 -8.88
N PHE A 109 -6.76 5.22 -9.53
CA PHE A 109 -6.96 5.36 -10.98
C PHE A 109 -6.11 4.38 -11.78
N HIS A 110 -4.84 4.21 -11.43
CA HIS A 110 -3.92 3.31 -12.10
C HIS A 110 -4.41 1.85 -12.05
N LEU A 111 -4.82 1.37 -10.87
CA LEU A 111 -5.32 0.02 -10.66
C LEU A 111 -6.62 -0.25 -11.42
N SER A 112 -7.52 0.73 -11.45
CA SER A 112 -8.77 0.62 -12.19
C SER A 112 -8.56 0.41 -13.70
N GLN A 113 -7.53 1.04 -14.26
CA GLN A 113 -7.17 0.88 -15.69
C GLN A 113 -6.54 -0.48 -15.98
N GLN A 114 -5.96 -1.14 -14.98
CA GLN A 114 -5.36 -2.47 -15.11
C GLN A 114 -6.35 -3.59 -14.78
N CYS A 115 -7.63 -3.30 -14.61
CA CYS A 115 -8.66 -4.25 -14.22
C CYS A 115 -8.34 -5.00 -12.92
N ILE A 116 -7.62 -4.35 -11.99
CA ILE A 116 -7.42 -4.85 -10.63
C ILE A 116 -8.71 -4.62 -9.84
N GLU A 117 -9.14 -5.65 -9.12
CA GLU A 117 -10.37 -5.61 -8.32
C GLU A 117 -10.08 -5.28 -6.86
N TRP A 118 -8.97 -5.77 -6.33
CA TRP A 118 -8.61 -5.60 -4.93
C TRP A 118 -7.19 -5.09 -4.74
N ALA A 119 -7.06 -4.08 -3.89
CA ALA A 119 -5.78 -3.65 -3.33
C ALA A 119 -5.74 -4.08 -1.85
N VAL A 120 -4.69 -4.80 -1.46
CA VAL A 120 -4.48 -5.23 -0.07
C VAL A 120 -3.20 -4.62 0.48
N CYS A 121 -3.16 -4.33 1.77
CA CYS A 121 -1.97 -3.75 2.40
C CYS A 121 -1.91 -4.06 3.90
N THR A 122 -0.73 -3.91 4.48
CA THR A 122 -0.56 -3.86 5.93
C THR A 122 -0.55 -2.40 6.36
N GLY A 123 -1.72 -1.91 6.83
CA GLY A 123 -1.95 -0.49 7.13
C GLY A 123 -1.80 -0.15 8.62
N THR A 124 -0.84 0.72 8.95
CA THR A 124 -0.69 1.33 10.28
C THR A 124 -1.84 2.27 10.60
N THR A 125 -1.91 2.80 11.81
CA THR A 125 -2.86 3.85 12.20
C THR A 125 -2.78 5.05 11.26
N ALA A 126 -1.58 5.46 10.84
CA ALA A 126 -1.39 6.57 9.92
C ALA A 126 -1.96 6.27 8.52
N VAL A 127 -1.74 5.06 7.99
CA VAL A 127 -2.30 4.64 6.70
C VAL A 127 -3.82 4.62 6.75
N ARG A 128 -4.41 4.02 7.79
CA ARG A 128 -5.88 4.01 7.96
C ARG A 128 -6.45 5.44 8.06
N TYR A 129 -5.75 6.33 8.75
CA TYR A 129 -6.15 7.73 8.83
C TYR A 129 -6.14 8.43 7.46
N VAL A 130 -5.11 8.18 6.62
CA VAL A 130 -5.07 8.69 5.24
C VAL A 130 -6.28 8.21 4.44
N LEU A 131 -6.56 6.90 4.46
CA LEU A 131 -7.70 6.32 3.74
C LEU A 131 -9.04 6.92 4.21
N GLN A 132 -9.23 7.04 5.54
CA GLN A 132 -10.43 7.65 6.12
C GLN A 132 -10.60 9.12 5.73
N GLN A 133 -9.52 9.91 5.74
CA GLN A 133 -9.54 11.30 5.32
C GLN A 133 -9.88 11.48 3.84
N MET A 134 -9.63 10.47 3.03
CA MET A 134 -10.02 10.41 1.62
C MET A 134 -11.45 9.87 1.42
N GLY A 135 -12.12 9.43 2.48
CA GLY A 135 -13.42 8.76 2.39
C GLY A 135 -13.35 7.35 1.77
N LEU A 136 -12.15 6.78 1.63
CA LEU A 136 -11.95 5.44 1.11
C LEU A 136 -12.35 4.41 2.15
N ARG A 137 -13.22 3.47 1.77
CA ARG A 137 -13.59 2.34 2.60
C ARG A 137 -12.53 1.24 2.51
N PHE A 138 -12.36 0.53 3.60
CA PHE A 138 -11.49 -0.65 3.66
C PHE A 138 -12.06 -1.68 4.63
N HIS A 139 -11.81 -2.93 4.35
CA HIS A 139 -12.13 -4.05 5.23
C HIS A 139 -10.90 -4.38 6.06
N VAL A 140 -11.09 -4.54 7.37
CA VAL A 140 -10.04 -4.99 8.28
C VAL A 140 -10.12 -6.52 8.33
N LEU A 141 -9.09 -7.20 7.82
CA LEU A 141 -9.08 -8.66 7.73
C LEU A 141 -8.49 -9.31 8.98
N LYS A 142 -7.31 -8.86 9.39
CA LYS A 142 -6.61 -9.41 10.55
C LYS A 142 -5.59 -8.42 11.10
N LYS A 143 -5.28 -8.52 12.39
CA LYS A 143 -4.16 -7.79 12.99
C LYS A 143 -2.84 -8.37 12.47
N ALA A 144 -1.91 -7.51 12.06
CA ALA A 144 -0.57 -7.93 11.69
C ALA A 144 0.27 -8.18 12.96
N ASP A 145 0.42 -9.44 13.33
CA ASP A 145 1.18 -9.84 14.52
C ASP A 145 2.67 -9.97 14.15
N PRO A 146 3.57 -9.17 14.75
CA PRO A 146 5.00 -9.27 14.47
C PRO A 146 5.62 -10.62 14.86
N GLN A 147 4.99 -11.40 15.72
CA GLN A 147 5.52 -12.69 16.16
C GLN A 147 5.72 -13.68 14.99
N VAL A 148 4.89 -13.58 13.94
CA VAL A 148 5.03 -14.43 12.75
C VAL A 148 6.33 -14.19 11.98
N LEU A 149 6.98 -13.04 12.20
CA LEU A 149 8.25 -12.68 11.57
C LEU A 149 9.48 -13.28 12.27
N GLY A 150 9.30 -13.88 13.44
CA GLY A 150 10.41 -14.37 14.24
C GLY A 150 11.43 -13.29 14.55
N GLU A 151 12.71 -13.55 14.28
CA GLU A 151 13.79 -12.57 14.55
C GLU A 151 13.72 -11.34 13.64
N ALA A 152 13.16 -11.47 12.43
CA ALA A 152 13.06 -10.36 11.48
C ALA A 152 12.17 -9.21 12.01
N GLN A 153 11.31 -9.45 13.00
CA GLN A 153 10.53 -8.38 13.63
C GLN A 153 11.40 -7.23 14.16
N ARG A 154 12.65 -7.50 14.57
CA ARG A 154 13.57 -6.48 15.10
C ARG A 154 13.93 -5.42 14.05
N LEU A 155 13.90 -5.78 12.77
CA LEU A 155 14.20 -4.88 11.66
C LEU A 155 13.13 -3.79 11.48
N TRP A 156 11.92 -4.00 12.04
CA TRP A 156 10.78 -3.10 11.90
C TRP A 156 10.70 -2.01 12.98
N GLY A 157 11.63 -2.00 13.95
CA GLY A 157 11.68 -0.98 15.00
C GLY A 157 10.32 -0.80 15.70
N SER A 158 9.80 0.44 15.71
CA SER A 158 8.51 0.78 16.32
C SER A 158 7.29 0.61 15.41
N TYR A 159 7.45 0.08 14.19
CA TYR A 159 6.37 -0.02 13.19
C TYR A 159 5.12 -0.72 13.76
N TYR A 160 5.30 -1.84 14.48
CA TYR A 160 4.18 -2.62 15.04
C TYR A 160 3.50 -1.94 16.24
N GLN A 161 4.14 -0.96 16.87
CA GLN A 161 3.50 -0.13 17.89
C GLN A 161 2.40 0.76 17.28
N GLN A 162 2.46 1.01 15.97
CA GLN A 162 1.42 1.71 15.20
C GLN A 162 0.22 0.83 14.85
N LYS A 163 0.08 -0.35 15.49
CA LYS A 163 -1.05 -1.28 15.38
C LYS A 163 -1.45 -1.54 13.93
N PRO A 164 -0.57 -2.12 13.10
CA PRO A 164 -0.89 -2.44 11.73
C PRO A 164 -1.93 -3.56 11.64
N TYR A 165 -2.79 -3.45 10.63
CA TYR A 165 -3.78 -4.46 10.26
C TYR A 165 -3.65 -4.77 8.77
N VAL A 166 -3.95 -6.01 8.41
CA VAL A 166 -4.17 -6.37 7.01
C VAL A 166 -5.50 -5.80 6.57
N LEU A 167 -5.47 -4.99 5.53
CA LEU A 167 -6.60 -4.27 4.98
C LEU A 167 -6.86 -4.71 3.54
N ALA A 168 -8.13 -4.72 3.14
CA ALA A 168 -8.55 -4.90 1.77
C ALA A 168 -9.42 -3.72 1.32
N ILE A 169 -9.15 -3.22 0.13
CA ILE A 169 -9.83 -2.09 -0.51
C ILE A 169 -10.39 -2.57 -1.84
N ASP A 170 -11.69 -2.43 -2.05
CA ASP A 170 -12.34 -2.63 -3.35
C ASP A 170 -11.97 -1.46 -4.26
N VAL A 171 -11.33 -1.75 -5.39
CA VAL A 171 -10.82 -0.73 -6.31
C VAL A 171 -11.95 -0.01 -7.03
N ALA A 172 -13.05 -0.70 -7.35
CA ALA A 172 -14.19 -0.08 -8.01
C ALA A 172 -14.91 0.91 -7.08
N GLU A 173 -15.10 0.54 -5.82
CA GLU A 173 -15.66 1.44 -4.80
C GLU A 173 -14.73 2.64 -4.54
N ALA A 174 -13.43 2.39 -4.39
CA ALA A 174 -12.43 3.45 -4.20
C ALA A 174 -12.38 4.43 -5.38
N LEU A 175 -12.55 3.93 -6.61
CA LEU A 175 -12.58 4.79 -7.82
C LEU A 175 -13.80 5.73 -7.82
N GLN A 176 -14.96 5.27 -7.35
CA GLN A 176 -16.15 6.12 -7.25
C GLN A 176 -15.89 7.31 -6.30
N VAL A 177 -15.30 7.03 -5.15
CA VAL A 177 -14.93 8.07 -4.18
C VAL A 177 -13.87 9.02 -4.74
N ALA A 178 -12.81 8.49 -5.36
CA ALA A 178 -11.76 9.31 -5.95
C ALA A 178 -12.30 10.24 -7.05
N ARG A 179 -13.18 9.77 -7.91
CA ARG A 179 -13.84 10.61 -8.94
C ARG A 179 -14.63 11.77 -8.35
N GLN A 180 -15.37 11.54 -7.26
CA GLN A 180 -16.11 12.61 -6.59
C GLN A 180 -15.18 13.68 -6.04
N LEU A 181 -14.08 13.30 -5.39
CA LEU A 181 -13.10 14.24 -4.85
C LEU A 181 -12.50 15.17 -5.95
N TYR A 182 -12.27 14.64 -7.14
CA TYR A 182 -11.70 15.41 -8.25
C TYR A 182 -12.74 16.24 -9.02
N GLN A 183 -14.03 15.87 -9.01
CA GLN A 183 -15.09 16.65 -9.66
C GLN A 183 -15.43 17.94 -8.89
N PHE A 184 -15.19 17.99 -7.58
CA PHE A 184 -15.39 19.17 -6.75
C PHE A 184 -14.18 20.14 -6.71
N SER A 185 -13.10 19.81 -7.42
CA SER A 185 -11.86 20.61 -7.44
C SER A 185 -11.74 21.53 -8.65
N HIS A 186 -12.83 21.73 -9.43
CA HIS A 186 -12.90 22.62 -10.60
C HIS A 186 -14.02 23.64 -10.47
#